data_7c1ab1541780718a5ce5a055ef97b5ae
#
_entry.id   7c1ab1541780718a5ce5a055ef97b5ae
#
_cell.length_a   1.000
_cell.length_b   1.000
_cell.length_c   1.000
_cell.angle_alpha   90.00
_cell.angle_beta   90.00
_cell.angle_gamma   90.00
#
_symmetry.space_group_name_H-M   'P 1'
#
loop_
_entity.id
_entity.type
_entity.pdbx_description
1 polymer ?
#
loop_
_entity_poly.entity_id
_entity_poly.type
_entity_poly.pdbx_seq_one_letter_code
_entity_poly.pdbx_strand_id
1 'polypeptide(L)'
;MPFSGELVHGAWLHWLRCAAPDVATWLHDGNRRRFFTCSSLQFPVSQQRALEAERENVHLPLDPQQVYVVRITLLLGELFPLFYAALMRFNASGTESGNAPCMQIGRQLFRLEEVVLNNDDPSGWTGFTSLSSLVEKTKRLRLSSVQPLTLEFASLTTFNRNNMRSKSYGPHYARLPLPQYVFPGLLRRWEDIAPPELAHVVQRELIEQYIQDDGVIVTDYDLRTHRLKFTTHQQQGFIGTCKYHLRDSDEGMHSALSLRQQLLLLAQLAFYCGVGYKTSMGMGRTRPLEML
;
A
#
# COMPACT_ATOMS: atom_id res chain seq x y z
N MET A 1 -20.54 8.66 -0.05
CA MET A 1 -19.57 8.39 1.03
C MET A 1 -18.25 9.02 0.60
N PRO A 2 -17.66 9.98 1.32
CA PRO A 2 -16.39 10.57 0.85
C PRO A 2 -15.23 9.57 1.03
N PHE A 3 -14.41 9.72 2.03
CA PHE A 3 -13.32 8.77 2.31
C PHE A 3 -13.82 7.61 3.18
N SER A 4 -13.57 6.37 2.76
CA SER A 4 -14.09 5.16 3.41
C SER A 4 -12.99 4.21 3.93
N GLY A 5 -11.71 4.61 3.88
CA GLY A 5 -10.60 3.74 4.23
C GLY A 5 -10.65 3.20 5.68
N GLU A 6 -11.09 4.01 6.65
CA GLU A 6 -11.30 3.54 8.03
C GLU A 6 -12.42 2.49 8.10
N LEU A 7 -13.49 2.70 7.33
CA LEU A 7 -14.65 1.80 7.33
C LEU A 7 -14.30 0.45 6.68
N VAL A 8 -13.55 0.48 5.58
CA VAL A 8 -13.02 -0.73 4.93
C VAL A 8 -12.06 -1.48 5.86
N HIS A 9 -11.16 -0.75 6.54
CA HIS A 9 -10.25 -1.34 7.54
C HIS A 9 -11.02 -2.07 8.65
N GLY A 10 -12.05 -1.43 9.21
CA GLY A 10 -12.90 -2.03 10.24
C GLY A 10 -13.68 -3.23 9.73
N ALA A 11 -14.26 -3.13 8.52
CA ALA A 11 -14.98 -4.22 7.87
C ALA A 11 -14.06 -5.43 7.62
N TRP A 12 -12.86 -5.21 7.08
CA TRP A 12 -11.85 -6.25 6.86
C TRP A 12 -11.51 -7.01 8.15
N LEU A 13 -11.20 -6.31 9.22
CA LEU A 13 -10.90 -6.95 10.52
C LEU A 13 -12.10 -7.67 11.11
N HIS A 14 -13.32 -7.17 10.90
CA HIS A 14 -14.54 -7.84 11.31
C HIS A 14 -14.74 -9.15 10.54
N TRP A 15 -14.59 -9.14 9.22
CA TRP A 15 -14.71 -10.36 8.39
C TRP A 15 -13.69 -11.41 8.79
N LEU A 16 -12.44 -11.00 9.00
CA LEU A 16 -11.39 -11.90 9.44
C LEU A 16 -11.68 -12.47 10.85
N ARG A 17 -12.22 -11.65 11.75
CA ARG A 17 -12.60 -12.10 13.11
C ARG A 17 -13.65 -13.20 13.09
N CYS A 18 -14.55 -13.19 12.13
CA CYS A 18 -15.55 -14.25 11.97
C CYS A 18 -14.92 -15.61 11.61
N ALA A 19 -13.78 -15.63 10.95
CA ALA A 19 -13.08 -16.85 10.55
C ALA A 19 -11.92 -17.22 11.49
N ALA A 20 -11.17 -16.23 11.98
CA ALA A 20 -9.95 -16.39 12.76
C ALA A 20 -9.80 -15.25 13.79
N PRO A 21 -10.52 -15.31 14.94
CA PRO A 21 -10.58 -14.22 15.92
C PRO A 21 -9.21 -13.87 16.51
N ASP A 22 -8.35 -14.86 16.77
CA ASP A 22 -7.03 -14.63 17.34
C ASP A 22 -6.11 -13.91 16.36
N VAL A 23 -6.17 -14.28 15.06
CA VAL A 23 -5.40 -13.62 13.99
C VAL A 23 -5.90 -12.18 13.77
N ALA A 24 -7.20 -11.96 13.81
CA ALA A 24 -7.76 -10.61 13.72
C ALA A 24 -7.31 -9.74 14.91
N THR A 25 -7.25 -10.28 16.10
CA THR A 25 -6.74 -9.60 17.30
C THR A 25 -5.24 -9.28 17.15
N TRP A 26 -4.45 -10.26 16.72
CA TRP A 26 -3.03 -10.08 16.47
C TRP A 26 -2.75 -9.00 15.39
N LEU A 27 -3.50 -9.00 14.29
CA LEU A 27 -3.40 -7.99 13.24
C LEU A 27 -3.87 -6.60 13.72
N HIS A 28 -4.75 -6.54 14.71
CA HIS A 28 -5.24 -5.27 15.26
C HIS A 28 -4.30 -4.67 16.32
N ASP A 29 -3.34 -5.41 16.85
CA ASP A 29 -2.40 -4.91 17.87
C ASP A 29 -1.74 -3.60 17.43
N GLY A 30 -1.95 -2.54 18.21
CA GLY A 30 -1.51 -1.18 17.92
C GLY A 30 0.01 -1.00 17.91
N ASN A 31 0.75 -1.90 18.55
CA ASN A 31 2.20 -1.82 18.70
C ASN A 31 2.97 -2.39 17.52
N ARG A 32 2.27 -3.01 16.55
CA ARG A 32 2.90 -3.64 15.38
C ARG A 32 2.48 -2.99 14.08
N ARG A 33 3.34 -3.07 13.06
CA ARG A 33 2.94 -2.72 11.70
C ARG A 33 1.96 -3.76 11.17
N ARG A 34 0.97 -3.30 10.43
CA ARG A 34 -0.04 -4.18 9.84
C ARG A 34 0.56 -4.96 8.68
N PHE A 35 0.31 -6.27 8.64
CA PHE A 35 0.71 -7.14 7.53
C PHE A 35 -0.33 -7.21 6.42
N PHE A 36 -1.09 -6.14 6.27
CA PHE A 36 -2.06 -5.96 5.19
C PHE A 36 -2.21 -4.48 4.83
N THR A 37 -2.72 -4.22 3.63
CA THR A 37 -3.20 -2.90 3.22
C THR A 37 -4.65 -2.98 2.78
N CYS A 38 -5.38 -1.87 2.89
CA CYS A 38 -6.72 -1.72 2.34
C CYS A 38 -6.80 -0.43 1.52
N SER A 39 -7.56 -0.44 0.43
CA SER A 39 -7.98 0.79 -0.22
C SER A 39 -9.23 1.38 0.46
N SER A 40 -9.59 2.62 0.14
CA SER A 40 -10.97 3.07 0.27
C SER A 40 -11.87 2.32 -0.71
N LEU A 41 -13.19 2.37 -0.50
CA LEU A 41 -14.17 1.90 -1.47
C LEU A 41 -14.00 2.72 -2.76
N GLN A 42 -13.74 2.03 -3.87
CA GLN A 42 -13.56 2.64 -5.17
C GLN A 42 -14.91 2.71 -5.88
N PHE A 43 -15.26 3.91 -6.32
CA PHE A 43 -16.50 4.19 -7.03
C PHE A 43 -16.31 3.99 -8.54
N PRO A 44 -17.36 3.62 -9.29
CA PRO A 44 -17.32 3.51 -10.75
C PRO A 44 -17.35 4.89 -11.41
N VAL A 45 -16.44 5.76 -11.03
CA VAL A 45 -16.24 7.11 -11.55
C VAL A 45 -14.78 7.32 -11.91
N SER A 46 -14.47 8.37 -12.67
CA SER A 46 -13.06 8.68 -12.95
C SER A 46 -12.27 8.91 -11.65
N GLN A 47 -11.00 8.55 -11.67
CA GLN A 47 -10.09 8.75 -10.53
C GLN A 47 -10.06 10.24 -10.11
N GLN A 48 -10.06 11.16 -11.08
CA GLN A 48 -10.09 12.59 -10.79
C GLN A 48 -11.33 12.98 -10.00
N ARG A 49 -12.53 12.54 -10.41
CA ARG A 49 -13.79 12.83 -9.71
C ARG A 49 -13.81 12.23 -8.30
N ALA A 50 -13.28 11.01 -8.11
CA ALA A 50 -13.18 10.39 -6.80
C ALA A 50 -12.26 11.20 -5.87
N LEU A 51 -11.09 11.62 -6.35
CA LEU A 51 -10.13 12.43 -5.60
C LEU A 51 -10.67 13.83 -5.28
N GLU A 52 -11.40 14.45 -6.19
CA GLU A 52 -12.07 15.75 -5.95
C GLU A 52 -13.13 15.62 -4.85
N ALA A 53 -13.96 14.59 -4.90
CA ALA A 53 -14.98 14.31 -3.88
C ALA A 53 -14.35 14.07 -2.49
N GLU A 54 -13.25 13.32 -2.43
CA GLU A 54 -12.48 13.12 -1.18
C GLU A 54 -11.92 14.45 -0.64
N ARG A 55 -11.29 15.25 -1.52
CA ARG A 55 -10.68 16.54 -1.15
C ARG A 55 -11.71 17.54 -0.62
N GLU A 56 -12.85 17.60 -1.26
CA GLU A 56 -13.95 18.51 -0.92
C GLU A 56 -14.87 17.94 0.16
N ASN A 57 -14.64 16.71 0.57
CA ASN A 57 -15.47 15.95 1.51
C ASN A 57 -16.94 15.84 1.05
N VAL A 58 -17.12 15.70 -0.26
CA VAL A 58 -18.44 15.51 -0.87
C VAL A 58 -18.81 14.03 -0.86
N HIS A 59 -20.07 13.75 -0.51
CA HIS A 59 -20.59 12.39 -0.52
C HIS A 59 -20.95 11.97 -1.94
N LEU A 60 -20.25 10.96 -2.47
CA LEU A 60 -20.71 10.25 -3.66
C LEU A 60 -21.89 9.33 -3.27
N PRO A 61 -23.01 9.37 -4.00
CA PRO A 61 -24.12 8.47 -3.75
C PRO A 61 -23.72 7.03 -4.07
N LEU A 62 -24.27 6.08 -3.32
CA LEU A 62 -24.17 4.66 -3.65
C LEU A 62 -25.38 4.27 -4.49
N ASP A 63 -25.12 3.65 -5.62
CA ASP A 63 -26.13 3.07 -6.50
C ASP A 63 -26.14 1.55 -6.31
N PRO A 64 -27.26 0.96 -5.89
CA PRO A 64 -27.34 -0.51 -5.67
C PRO A 64 -27.09 -1.36 -6.92
N GLN A 65 -27.15 -0.77 -8.12
CA GLN A 65 -26.91 -1.46 -9.39
C GLN A 65 -25.45 -1.39 -9.84
N GLN A 66 -24.59 -0.69 -9.10
CA GLN A 66 -23.19 -0.51 -9.46
C GLN A 66 -22.27 -1.44 -8.66
N VAL A 67 -21.18 -1.84 -9.29
CA VAL A 67 -20.10 -2.61 -8.64
C VAL A 67 -19.09 -1.63 -8.05
N TYR A 68 -18.68 -1.89 -6.83
CA TYR A 68 -17.67 -1.13 -6.09
C TYR A 68 -16.50 -2.03 -5.78
N VAL A 69 -15.29 -1.50 -5.82
CA VAL A 69 -14.07 -2.29 -5.63
C VAL A 69 -13.38 -1.89 -4.33
N VAL A 70 -12.92 -2.89 -3.60
CA VAL A 70 -12.02 -2.75 -2.46
C VAL A 70 -10.78 -3.58 -2.74
N ARG A 71 -9.60 -2.96 -2.70
CA ARG A 71 -8.33 -3.68 -2.78
C ARG A 71 -7.84 -4.00 -1.38
N ILE A 72 -7.57 -5.27 -1.11
CA ILE A 72 -6.91 -5.75 0.11
C ILE A 72 -5.65 -6.47 -0.32
N THR A 73 -4.51 -6.09 0.23
CA THR A 73 -3.24 -6.79 0.01
C THR A 73 -2.82 -7.47 1.29
N LEU A 74 -2.47 -8.75 1.20
CA LEU A 74 -1.92 -9.54 2.30
C LEU A 74 -0.41 -9.67 2.11
N LEU A 75 0.36 -9.31 3.12
CA LEU A 75 1.83 -9.31 3.06
C LEU A 75 2.44 -10.61 3.57
N LEU A 76 1.65 -11.45 4.21
CA LEU A 76 2.02 -12.79 4.67
C LEU A 76 1.10 -13.80 3.98
N GLY A 77 1.69 -14.80 3.33
CA GLY A 77 0.96 -15.82 2.58
C GLY A 77 -0.03 -16.62 3.44
N GLU A 78 0.30 -16.84 4.70
CA GLU A 78 -0.52 -17.57 5.68
C GLU A 78 -1.86 -16.87 5.99
N LEU A 79 -1.98 -15.59 5.70
CA LEU A 79 -3.23 -14.85 5.87
C LEU A 79 -4.25 -15.16 4.77
N PHE A 80 -3.80 -15.62 3.58
CA PHE A 80 -4.69 -15.83 2.44
C PHE A 80 -5.74 -16.94 2.68
N PRO A 81 -5.41 -18.14 3.17
CA PRO A 81 -6.41 -19.16 3.46
C PRO A 81 -7.46 -18.68 4.47
N LEU A 82 -7.05 -17.92 5.48
CA LEU A 82 -7.95 -17.38 6.50
C LEU A 82 -8.88 -16.31 5.92
N PHE A 83 -8.35 -15.45 5.06
CA PHE A 83 -9.14 -14.47 4.33
C PHE A 83 -10.14 -15.13 3.40
N TYR A 84 -9.70 -16.12 2.62
CA TYR A 84 -10.56 -16.88 1.71
C TYR A 84 -11.68 -17.59 2.47
N ALA A 85 -11.38 -18.23 3.61
CA ALA A 85 -12.37 -18.84 4.47
C ALA A 85 -13.39 -17.83 5.02
N ALA A 86 -12.94 -16.60 5.36
CA ALA A 86 -13.84 -15.52 5.77
C ALA A 86 -14.79 -15.12 4.63
N LEU A 87 -14.28 -14.95 3.41
CA LEU A 87 -15.10 -14.63 2.23
C LEU A 87 -16.10 -15.71 1.90
N MET A 88 -15.69 -16.98 1.95
CA MET A 88 -16.57 -18.12 1.64
C MET A 88 -17.74 -18.24 2.62
N ARG A 89 -17.59 -17.87 3.89
CA ARG A 89 -18.69 -17.80 4.84
C ARG A 89 -19.77 -16.80 4.41
N PHE A 90 -19.38 -15.67 3.82
CA PHE A 90 -20.35 -14.71 3.30
C PHE A 90 -21.02 -15.18 2.01
N ASN A 91 -20.43 -16.13 1.29
CA ASN A 91 -21.01 -16.68 0.07
C ASN A 91 -21.91 -17.90 0.33
N ALA A 92 -21.55 -18.76 1.32
CA ALA A 92 -22.23 -20.01 1.58
C ALA A 92 -23.59 -19.87 2.32
N SER A 93 -23.78 -18.82 3.11
CA SER A 93 -25.00 -18.63 3.90
C SER A 93 -26.20 -18.08 3.10
N GLY A 94 -26.06 -17.87 1.78
CA GLY A 94 -27.06 -17.22 0.93
C GLY A 94 -28.01 -18.13 0.17
N THR A 95 -27.81 -19.46 0.21
CA THR A 95 -28.52 -20.37 -0.71
C THR A 95 -29.87 -20.86 -0.23
N GLU A 96 -30.19 -20.77 1.07
CA GLU A 96 -31.43 -21.35 1.58
C GLU A 96 -32.46 -20.39 2.23
N SER A 97 -32.14 -19.12 2.42
CA SER A 97 -32.96 -18.25 3.27
C SER A 97 -33.25 -16.83 2.76
N GLY A 98 -33.09 -16.55 1.48
CA GLY A 98 -33.41 -15.20 0.92
C GLY A 98 -32.57 -14.02 1.45
N ASN A 99 -31.80 -14.21 2.49
CA ASN A 99 -30.86 -13.24 3.07
C ASN A 99 -29.42 -13.67 2.74
N ALA A 100 -28.93 -13.28 1.56
CA ALA A 100 -27.52 -13.39 1.28
C ALA A 100 -26.71 -12.66 2.36
N PRO A 101 -25.66 -13.26 2.92
CA PRO A 101 -24.85 -12.58 3.94
C PRO A 101 -24.19 -11.37 3.32
N CYS A 102 -24.48 -10.22 3.88
CA CYS A 102 -24.01 -8.95 3.40
C CYS A 102 -22.73 -8.55 4.12
N MET A 103 -21.76 -8.07 3.36
CA MET A 103 -20.58 -7.41 3.90
C MET A 103 -20.93 -6.00 4.34
N GLN A 104 -20.78 -5.68 5.60
CA GLN A 104 -21.06 -4.34 6.10
C GLN A 104 -19.79 -3.47 6.00
N ILE A 105 -19.91 -2.32 5.31
CA ILE A 105 -18.89 -1.27 5.30
C ILE A 105 -19.55 0.02 5.81
N GLY A 106 -19.20 0.44 7.00
CA GLY A 106 -19.87 1.51 7.69
C GLY A 106 -21.31 1.13 8.03
N ARG A 107 -22.30 1.88 7.49
CA ARG A 107 -23.75 1.59 7.66
C ARG A 107 -24.35 0.92 6.43
N GLN A 108 -23.56 0.67 5.40
CA GLN A 108 -24.05 0.12 4.13
C GLN A 108 -23.75 -1.37 4.04
N LEU A 109 -24.67 -2.09 3.42
CA LEU A 109 -24.55 -3.52 3.17
C LEU A 109 -24.16 -3.74 1.72
N PHE A 110 -23.19 -4.61 1.48
CA PHE A 110 -22.71 -4.99 0.15
C PHE A 110 -22.77 -6.49 -0.01
N ARG A 111 -23.11 -6.94 -1.21
CA ARG A 111 -22.95 -8.33 -1.61
C ARG A 111 -21.59 -8.51 -2.28
N LEU A 112 -20.91 -9.61 -2.01
CA LEU A 112 -19.71 -9.99 -2.74
C LEU A 112 -20.11 -10.51 -4.12
N GLU A 113 -19.64 -9.84 -5.19
CA GLU A 113 -19.86 -10.28 -6.56
C GLU A 113 -18.69 -11.13 -7.04
N GLU A 114 -17.47 -10.68 -6.88
CA GLU A 114 -16.28 -11.30 -7.41
C GLU A 114 -15.04 -11.05 -6.53
N VAL A 115 -14.10 -12.00 -6.56
CA VAL A 115 -12.76 -11.85 -5.99
C VAL A 115 -11.74 -11.98 -7.11
N VAL A 116 -11.10 -10.88 -7.48
CA VAL A 116 -10.10 -10.82 -8.56
C VAL A 116 -8.70 -10.98 -7.96
N LEU A 117 -7.99 -12.05 -8.37
CA LEU A 117 -6.66 -12.41 -7.85
C LEU A 117 -5.58 -12.40 -8.94
N ASN A 118 -5.96 -12.39 -10.21
CA ASN A 118 -5.04 -12.50 -11.33
C ASN A 118 -4.32 -11.17 -11.62
N ASN A 119 -3.19 -11.27 -12.35
CA ASN A 119 -2.40 -10.10 -12.76
C ASN A 119 -2.99 -9.40 -14.01
N ASP A 120 -4.07 -9.95 -14.60
CA ASP A 120 -4.63 -9.50 -15.88
C ASP A 120 -5.77 -8.48 -15.69
N ASP A 121 -6.00 -8.02 -14.45
CA ASP A 121 -6.99 -7.01 -14.17
C ASP A 121 -6.66 -5.68 -14.88
N PRO A 122 -7.60 -5.13 -15.67
CA PRO A 122 -7.39 -3.87 -16.42
C PRO A 122 -7.01 -2.67 -15.54
N SER A 123 -7.37 -2.69 -14.27
CA SER A 123 -6.97 -1.61 -13.34
C SER A 123 -5.47 -1.59 -13.08
N GLY A 124 -4.77 -2.72 -13.28
CA GLY A 124 -3.36 -2.90 -12.96
C GLY A 124 -3.06 -2.81 -11.46
N TRP A 125 -4.06 -3.08 -10.60
CA TRP A 125 -3.92 -3.01 -9.15
C TRP A 125 -4.11 -4.35 -8.44
N THR A 126 -4.32 -5.43 -9.18
CA THR A 126 -4.40 -6.80 -8.67
C THR A 126 -3.12 -7.57 -8.93
N GLY A 127 -2.99 -8.73 -8.32
CA GLY A 127 -1.90 -9.65 -8.55
C GLY A 127 -1.27 -10.18 -7.27
N PHE A 128 -0.58 -11.30 -7.42
CA PHE A 128 0.20 -11.92 -6.34
C PHE A 128 1.61 -12.26 -6.81
N THR A 129 2.53 -12.31 -5.87
CA THR A 129 3.93 -12.69 -6.12
C THR A 129 4.55 -13.21 -4.83
N SER A 130 5.65 -13.95 -4.95
CA SER A 130 6.51 -14.24 -3.81
C SER A 130 7.67 -13.23 -3.74
N LEU A 131 8.25 -13.05 -2.55
CA LEU A 131 9.44 -12.21 -2.40
C LEU A 131 10.62 -12.75 -3.21
N SER A 132 10.78 -14.08 -3.29
CA SER A 132 11.78 -14.73 -4.15
C SER A 132 11.58 -14.37 -5.62
N SER A 133 10.33 -14.39 -6.11
CA SER A 133 10.02 -14.00 -7.49
C SER A 133 10.32 -12.54 -7.77
N LEU A 134 10.06 -11.64 -6.81
CA LEU A 134 10.43 -10.22 -6.92
C LEU A 134 11.96 -10.05 -7.00
N VAL A 135 12.71 -10.76 -6.17
CA VAL A 135 14.19 -10.75 -6.20
C VAL A 135 14.70 -11.23 -7.54
N GLU A 136 14.22 -12.39 -8.03
CA GLU A 136 14.67 -12.94 -9.31
C GLU A 136 14.27 -12.04 -10.51
N LYS A 137 13.08 -11.45 -10.49
CA LYS A 137 12.69 -10.46 -11.49
C LYS A 137 13.63 -9.26 -11.48
N THR A 138 13.96 -8.77 -10.29
CA THR A 138 14.84 -7.60 -10.13
C THR A 138 16.27 -7.89 -10.58
N LYS A 139 16.82 -9.08 -10.33
CA LYS A 139 18.14 -9.50 -10.83
C LYS A 139 18.25 -9.43 -12.36
N ARG A 140 17.17 -9.73 -13.06
CA ARG A 140 17.11 -9.73 -14.52
C ARG A 140 16.98 -8.34 -15.14
N LEU A 141 16.67 -7.32 -14.34
CA LEU A 141 16.55 -5.96 -14.86
C LEU A 141 17.93 -5.46 -15.33
N ARG A 142 17.97 -5.08 -16.60
CA ARG A 142 19.14 -4.38 -17.16
C ARG A 142 19.04 -2.91 -16.77
N LEU A 143 19.92 -2.50 -15.88
CA LEU A 143 19.98 -1.11 -15.46
C LEU A 143 20.69 -0.27 -16.53
N SER A 144 19.97 0.64 -17.18
CA SER A 144 20.62 1.72 -17.91
C SER A 144 20.90 2.87 -16.95
N SER A 145 21.99 3.61 -17.17
CA SER A 145 22.37 4.77 -16.35
C SER A 145 21.36 5.92 -16.44
N VAL A 146 20.43 5.88 -17.37
CA VAL A 146 19.54 7.00 -17.71
C VAL A 146 18.08 6.76 -17.29
N GLN A 147 17.69 5.51 -16.96
CA GLN A 147 16.28 5.20 -16.69
C GLN A 147 15.88 5.58 -15.27
N PRO A 148 15.00 6.59 -15.10
CA PRO A 148 14.53 6.99 -13.78
C PRO A 148 13.53 5.97 -13.23
N LEU A 149 13.54 5.81 -11.89
CA LEU A 149 12.47 5.13 -11.18
C LEU A 149 11.31 6.11 -10.98
N THR A 150 10.16 5.84 -11.59
CA THR A 150 8.95 6.62 -11.37
C THR A 150 8.01 5.89 -10.40
N LEU A 151 7.60 6.56 -9.33
CA LEU A 151 6.55 6.08 -8.42
C LEU A 151 5.27 6.90 -8.62
N GLU A 152 4.13 6.20 -8.80
CA GLU A 152 2.79 6.77 -8.72
C GLU A 152 2.26 6.60 -7.29
N PHE A 153 1.84 7.68 -6.66
CA PHE A 153 1.14 7.74 -5.39
C PHE A 153 -0.35 7.96 -5.67
N ALA A 154 -1.08 6.88 -5.85
CA ALA A 154 -2.47 6.88 -6.33
C ALA A 154 -3.51 7.21 -5.24
N SER A 155 -3.13 7.23 -3.98
CA SER A 155 -3.94 7.74 -2.87
C SER A 155 -3.11 8.63 -1.96
N LEU A 156 -3.78 9.42 -1.10
CA LEU A 156 -3.09 10.34 -0.19
C LEU A 156 -1.92 9.65 0.52
N THR A 157 -0.74 10.23 0.38
CA THR A 157 0.49 9.75 1.00
C THR A 157 1.07 10.83 1.90
N THR A 158 1.54 10.44 3.08
CA THR A 158 2.24 11.30 4.03
C THR A 158 3.11 10.43 4.94
N PHE A 159 4.11 11.04 5.59
CA PHE A 159 5.05 10.32 6.45
C PHE A 159 4.95 10.84 7.87
N ASN A 160 4.61 9.96 8.81
CA ASN A 160 4.58 10.30 10.23
C ASN A 160 6.01 10.40 10.78
N ARG A 161 6.38 11.58 11.30
CA ARG A 161 7.69 11.89 11.87
C ARG A 161 7.65 12.08 13.39
N ASN A 162 6.56 11.73 14.04
CA ASN A 162 6.33 11.97 15.46
C ASN A 162 7.28 11.23 16.40
N ASN A 163 7.96 10.17 15.93
CA ASN A 163 8.91 9.38 16.72
C ASN A 163 10.32 9.96 16.72
N MET A 164 10.55 11.08 16.03
CA MET A 164 11.87 11.66 15.92
C MET A 164 12.06 12.72 17.01
N ARG A 165 13.15 12.61 17.70
CA ARG A 165 13.90 13.39 18.68
C ARG A 165 13.35 14.74 19.22
N SER A 166 12.32 15.31 18.65
CA SER A 166 11.76 16.59 19.11
C SER A 166 10.29 16.48 19.48
N LYS A 167 10.03 16.12 20.73
CA LYS A 167 8.69 16.23 21.33
C LYS A 167 8.26 17.71 21.49
N SER A 168 9.18 18.65 21.29
CA SER A 168 8.99 20.08 21.58
C SER A 168 8.07 20.80 20.59
N TYR A 169 7.97 20.31 19.33
CA TYR A 169 7.26 21.01 18.26
C TYR A 169 5.92 20.35 17.84
N GLY A 170 5.46 19.35 18.59
CA GLY A 170 4.21 18.64 18.30
C GLY A 170 4.28 17.67 17.11
N PRO A 171 3.14 17.09 16.72
CA PRO A 171 3.07 16.11 15.65
C PRO A 171 3.52 16.69 14.30
N HIS A 172 4.45 16.02 13.63
CA HIS A 172 4.95 16.40 12.32
C HIS A 172 4.71 15.32 11.26
N TYR A 173 4.13 15.73 10.12
CA TYR A 173 3.89 14.89 8.96
C TYR A 173 4.57 15.47 7.72
N ALA A 174 5.57 14.77 7.19
CA ALA A 174 6.22 15.18 5.94
C ALA A 174 5.29 14.86 4.76
N ARG A 175 5.18 15.81 3.82
CA ARG A 175 4.20 15.80 2.71
C ARG A 175 4.84 15.84 1.33
N LEU A 176 6.10 15.41 1.22
CA LEU A 176 6.82 15.26 -0.03
C LEU A 176 7.48 13.89 -0.07
N PRO A 177 7.54 13.23 -1.23
CA PRO A 177 8.12 11.90 -1.38
C PRO A 177 9.66 11.96 -1.49
N LEU A 178 10.31 12.60 -0.52
CA LEU A 178 11.77 12.64 -0.50
C LEU A 178 12.35 11.23 -0.27
N PRO A 179 13.50 10.89 -0.87
CA PRO A 179 14.11 9.56 -0.74
C PRO A 179 14.24 9.08 0.71
N GLN A 180 14.69 9.97 1.61
CA GLN A 180 14.83 9.70 3.05
C GLN A 180 13.51 9.42 3.80
N TYR A 181 12.36 9.59 3.15
CA TYR A 181 11.05 9.26 3.73
C TYR A 181 10.44 8.02 3.07
N VAL A 182 10.62 7.86 1.76
CA VAL A 182 10.05 6.75 0.98
C VAL A 182 10.78 5.45 1.30
N PHE A 183 12.08 5.39 1.02
CA PHE A 183 12.83 4.14 1.06
C PHE A 183 13.04 3.56 2.47
N PRO A 184 13.34 4.33 3.53
CA PRO A 184 13.43 3.77 4.87
C PRO A 184 12.12 3.16 5.38
N GLY A 185 10.98 3.64 4.87
CA GLY A 185 9.67 3.02 5.12
C GLY A 185 9.56 1.63 4.50
N LEU A 186 10.00 1.49 3.26
CA LEU A 186 10.01 0.23 2.50
C LEU A 186 11.05 -0.75 3.03
N LEU A 187 12.24 -0.27 3.44
CA LEU A 187 13.26 -1.07 4.15
C LEU A 187 12.68 -1.77 5.37
N ARG A 188 11.99 -1.00 6.23
CA ARG A 188 11.33 -1.57 7.41
C ARG A 188 10.24 -2.59 7.05
N ARG A 189 9.55 -2.40 5.90
CA ARG A 189 8.58 -3.40 5.43
C ARG A 189 9.26 -4.67 4.96
N TRP A 190 10.36 -4.54 4.21
CA TRP A 190 11.16 -5.70 3.80
C TRP A 190 11.59 -6.52 5.02
N GLU A 191 12.18 -5.88 6.02
CA GLU A 191 12.63 -6.53 7.26
C GLU A 191 11.51 -7.22 8.05
N ASP A 192 10.29 -6.64 8.03
CA ASP A 192 9.14 -7.22 8.71
C ASP A 192 8.62 -8.52 8.04
N ILE A 193 8.84 -8.69 6.72
CA ILE A 193 8.21 -9.77 5.93
C ILE A 193 9.21 -10.68 5.21
N ALA A 194 10.46 -10.27 5.06
CA ALA A 194 11.46 -11.10 4.38
C ALA A 194 11.81 -12.33 5.24
N PRO A 195 11.76 -13.53 4.67
CA PRO A 195 12.21 -14.71 5.37
C PRO A 195 13.75 -14.68 5.55
N PRO A 196 14.31 -15.43 6.50
CA PRO A 196 15.73 -15.35 6.85
C PRO A 196 16.69 -15.50 5.66
N GLU A 197 16.34 -16.34 4.69
CA GLU A 197 17.12 -16.58 3.47
C GLU A 197 17.15 -15.39 2.50
N LEU A 198 16.21 -14.46 2.61
CA LEU A 198 16.15 -13.26 1.78
C LEU A 198 16.46 -11.96 2.55
N ALA A 199 16.61 -12.03 3.88
CA ALA A 199 16.83 -10.85 4.70
C ALA A 199 18.08 -10.06 4.27
N HIS A 200 19.14 -10.77 3.88
CA HIS A 200 20.43 -10.21 3.46
C HIS A 200 20.42 -9.56 2.06
N VAL A 201 19.36 -9.78 1.26
CA VAL A 201 19.27 -9.26 -0.12
C VAL A 201 19.18 -7.75 -0.14
N VAL A 202 18.59 -7.15 0.88
CA VAL A 202 18.45 -5.69 1.04
C VAL A 202 19.27 -5.24 2.24
N GLN A 203 20.27 -4.41 2.00
CA GLN A 203 21.26 -3.97 2.98
C GLN A 203 20.91 -2.56 3.48
N ARG A 204 20.26 -2.49 4.67
CA ARG A 204 19.77 -1.24 5.25
C ARG A 204 20.84 -0.14 5.32
N GLU A 205 21.96 -0.45 5.94
CA GLU A 205 23.00 0.54 6.22
C GLU A 205 23.54 1.16 4.93
N LEU A 206 23.78 0.32 3.92
CA LEU A 206 24.28 0.80 2.62
C LEU A 206 23.24 1.65 1.88
N ILE A 207 21.95 1.27 1.92
CA ILE A 207 20.87 2.06 1.31
C ILE A 207 20.69 3.39 2.04
N GLU A 208 20.71 3.39 3.38
CA GLU A 208 20.57 4.61 4.17
C GLU A 208 21.76 5.55 3.92
N GLN A 209 22.98 5.03 3.83
CA GLN A 209 24.17 5.81 3.47
C GLN A 209 24.07 6.34 2.04
N TYR A 210 23.71 5.49 1.06
CA TYR A 210 23.56 5.90 -0.34
C TYR A 210 22.52 7.04 -0.51
N ILE A 211 21.42 7.02 0.25
CA ILE A 211 20.44 8.11 0.27
C ILE A 211 21.03 9.37 0.91
N GLN A 212 21.82 9.26 1.97
CA GLN A 212 22.46 10.40 2.64
C GLN A 212 23.52 11.07 1.75
N ASP A 213 24.17 10.29 0.89
CA ASP A 213 25.21 10.76 -0.04
C ASP A 213 24.62 11.18 -1.40
N ASP A 214 23.31 11.52 -1.43
CA ASP A 214 22.60 11.94 -2.64
C ASP A 214 22.66 10.91 -3.80
N GLY A 215 22.78 9.63 -3.49
CA GLY A 215 22.71 8.55 -4.47
C GLY A 215 21.33 8.41 -5.12
N VAL A 216 20.28 8.93 -4.46
CA VAL A 216 18.91 8.99 -4.97
C VAL A 216 18.47 10.45 -5.07
N ILE A 217 18.24 10.92 -6.28
CA ILE A 217 17.88 12.32 -6.55
C ILE A 217 16.47 12.38 -7.13
N VAL A 218 15.64 13.27 -6.59
CA VAL A 218 14.34 13.61 -7.21
C VAL A 218 14.63 14.48 -8.45
N THR A 219 14.22 14.01 -9.62
CA THR A 219 14.50 14.71 -10.91
C THR A 219 13.27 15.35 -11.52
N ASP A 220 12.07 14.82 -11.18
CA ASP A 220 10.82 15.35 -11.72
C ASP A 220 9.66 14.91 -10.81
N TYR A 221 8.59 15.69 -10.78
CA TYR A 221 7.38 15.34 -10.06
C TYR A 221 6.14 16.10 -10.58
N ASP A 222 5.01 15.42 -10.57
CA ASP A 222 3.68 16.02 -10.68
C ASP A 222 2.90 15.65 -9.42
N LEU A 223 2.91 16.52 -8.42
CA LEU A 223 2.33 16.29 -7.12
C LEU A 223 1.25 17.32 -6.82
N ARG A 224 0.14 16.86 -6.25
CA ARG A 224 -0.95 17.71 -5.79
C ARG A 224 -1.18 17.49 -4.30
N THR A 225 -1.35 18.57 -3.55
CA THR A 225 -1.80 18.47 -2.16
C THR A 225 -3.19 17.89 -2.09
N HIS A 226 -3.35 16.87 -1.24
CA HIS A 226 -4.62 16.22 -1.02
C HIS A 226 -4.96 16.17 0.47
N ARG A 227 -6.26 16.11 0.78
CA ARG A 227 -6.78 16.04 2.16
C ARG A 227 -7.83 14.95 2.25
N LEU A 228 -7.79 14.21 3.35
CA LEU A 228 -8.81 13.23 3.71
C LEU A 228 -9.39 13.56 5.08
N LYS A 229 -10.69 13.42 5.21
CA LYS A 229 -11.38 13.55 6.48
C LYS A 229 -11.63 12.17 7.07
N PHE A 230 -10.91 11.86 8.14
CA PHE A 230 -11.16 10.73 9.02
C PHE A 230 -12.28 11.05 10.01
N THR A 231 -12.75 10.06 10.73
CA THR A 231 -13.83 10.27 11.73
C THR A 231 -13.43 11.28 12.81
N THR A 232 -12.19 11.25 13.25
CA THR A 232 -11.71 12.05 14.39
C THR A 232 -10.77 13.20 14.02
N HIS A 233 -10.23 13.23 12.80
CA HIS A 233 -9.23 14.21 12.39
C HIS A 233 -9.17 14.35 10.86
N GLN A 234 -8.43 15.35 10.40
CA GLN A 234 -8.06 15.49 9.00
C GLN A 234 -6.61 15.09 8.78
N GLN A 235 -6.33 14.43 7.68
CA GLN A 235 -4.97 14.12 7.24
C GLN A 235 -4.67 14.85 5.94
N GLN A 236 -3.51 15.49 5.87
CA GLN A 236 -2.98 16.12 4.66
C GLN A 236 -1.76 15.37 4.16
N GLY A 237 -1.59 15.35 2.86
CA GLY A 237 -0.47 14.73 2.18
C GLY A 237 -0.46 15.12 0.70
N PHE A 238 0.02 14.23 -0.13
CA PHE A 238 0.11 14.41 -1.57
C PHE A 238 -0.40 13.18 -2.31
N ILE A 239 -0.73 13.37 -3.57
CA ILE A 239 -0.99 12.36 -4.60
C ILE A 239 -0.24 12.77 -5.86
N GLY A 240 -0.01 11.84 -6.79
CA GLY A 240 0.66 12.11 -8.07
C GLY A 240 1.88 11.26 -8.32
N THR A 241 2.83 11.74 -9.09
CA THR A 241 4.03 11.01 -9.49
C THR A 241 5.31 11.70 -9.02
N CYS A 242 6.34 10.89 -8.78
CA CYS A 242 7.69 11.39 -8.49
C CYS A 242 8.72 10.49 -9.18
N LYS A 243 9.68 11.12 -9.87
CA LYS A 243 10.78 10.46 -10.56
C LYS A 243 12.06 10.58 -9.75
N TYR A 244 12.75 9.46 -9.61
CA TYR A 244 14.02 9.36 -8.93
C TYR A 244 15.10 8.90 -9.89
N HIS A 245 16.19 9.63 -9.95
CA HIS A 245 17.42 9.16 -10.57
C HIS A 245 18.25 8.41 -9.53
N LEU A 246 18.62 7.17 -9.84
CA LEU A 246 19.50 6.33 -9.01
C LEU A 246 20.90 6.40 -9.61
N ARG A 247 21.82 7.09 -8.95
CA ARG A 247 23.19 7.26 -9.42
C ARG A 247 23.93 5.93 -9.46
N ASP A 248 24.88 5.79 -10.37
CA ASP A 248 25.76 4.62 -10.36
C ASP A 248 26.60 4.59 -9.07
N SER A 249 26.78 3.41 -8.51
CA SER A 249 27.58 3.17 -7.32
C SER A 249 28.28 1.83 -7.48
N ASP A 250 29.56 1.82 -7.20
CA ASP A 250 30.37 0.59 -7.14
C ASP A 250 30.14 -0.17 -5.82
N GLU A 251 29.45 0.41 -4.85
CA GLU A 251 29.13 -0.21 -3.58
C GLU A 251 28.07 -1.30 -3.75
N GLY A 252 28.22 -2.35 -2.97
CA GLY A 252 27.29 -3.50 -3.00
C GLY A 252 27.63 -4.55 -4.06
N MET A 253 28.78 -4.49 -4.74
CA MET A 253 29.22 -5.50 -5.73
C MET A 253 29.36 -6.92 -5.15
N HIS A 254 29.38 -7.06 -3.84
CA HIS A 254 29.44 -8.36 -3.13
C HIS A 254 28.03 -8.86 -2.71
N SER A 255 26.98 -8.11 -2.99
CA SER A 255 25.59 -8.50 -2.73
C SER A 255 24.97 -9.19 -3.95
N ALA A 256 23.94 -9.99 -3.73
CA ALA A 256 23.15 -10.59 -4.81
C ALA A 256 22.47 -9.56 -5.72
N LEU A 257 22.25 -8.33 -5.22
CA LEU A 257 21.69 -7.18 -5.93
C LEU A 257 22.57 -5.95 -5.71
N SER A 258 22.81 -5.15 -6.76
CA SER A 258 23.41 -3.82 -6.62
C SER A 258 22.49 -2.89 -5.81
N LEU A 259 23.00 -1.79 -5.26
CA LEU A 259 22.19 -0.81 -4.50
C LEU A 259 21.00 -0.29 -5.31
N ARG A 260 21.19 -0.01 -6.60
CA ARG A 260 20.12 0.39 -7.51
C ARG A 260 19.07 -0.70 -7.64
N GLN A 261 19.46 -1.98 -7.80
CA GLN A 261 18.51 -3.09 -7.84
C GLN A 261 17.77 -3.27 -6.51
N GLN A 262 18.43 -3.09 -5.37
CA GLN A 262 17.78 -3.14 -4.06
C GLN A 262 16.69 -2.06 -3.94
N LEU A 263 16.95 -0.83 -4.41
CA LEU A 263 15.94 0.24 -4.44
C LEU A 263 14.78 -0.07 -5.40
N LEU A 264 15.05 -0.67 -6.57
CA LEU A 264 14.02 -1.13 -7.50
C LEU A 264 13.18 -2.26 -6.91
N LEU A 265 13.78 -3.18 -6.17
CA LEU A 265 13.07 -4.22 -5.42
C LEU A 265 12.12 -3.62 -4.40
N LEU A 266 12.60 -2.65 -3.62
CA LEU A 266 11.77 -1.92 -2.66
C LEU A 266 10.64 -1.14 -3.34
N ALA A 267 10.88 -0.56 -4.50
CA ALA A 267 9.86 0.12 -5.29
C ALA A 267 8.78 -0.86 -5.79
N GLN A 268 9.16 -2.08 -6.21
CA GLN A 268 8.20 -3.13 -6.53
C GLN A 268 7.39 -3.57 -5.31
N LEU A 269 8.03 -3.68 -4.15
CA LEU A 269 7.36 -4.01 -2.89
C LEU A 269 6.31 -2.96 -2.52
N ALA A 270 6.51 -1.68 -2.87
CA ALA A 270 5.56 -0.61 -2.61
C ALA A 270 4.17 -0.87 -3.21
N PHE A 271 4.08 -1.61 -4.32
CA PHE A 271 2.80 -2.02 -4.90
C PHE A 271 1.93 -2.81 -3.92
N TYR A 272 2.57 -3.65 -3.11
CA TYR A 272 1.88 -4.53 -2.16
C TYR A 272 1.70 -3.89 -0.79
N CYS A 273 2.73 -3.26 -0.24
CA CYS A 273 2.70 -2.72 1.13
C CYS A 273 2.29 -1.24 1.22
N GLY A 274 2.22 -0.55 0.08
CA GLY A 274 2.05 0.90 0.05
C GLY A 274 3.24 1.66 0.61
N VAL A 275 3.16 2.99 0.61
CA VAL A 275 4.20 3.91 1.11
C VAL A 275 3.60 4.87 2.12
N GLY A 276 4.30 5.11 3.23
CA GLY A 276 3.96 6.13 4.21
C GLY A 276 3.01 5.66 5.32
N TYR A 277 2.17 6.57 5.79
CA TYR A 277 1.33 6.39 6.97
C TYR A 277 -0.06 5.85 6.62
N LYS A 278 -0.64 5.01 7.48
CA LYS A 278 -2.02 4.46 7.37
C LYS A 278 -2.31 3.69 6.07
N THR A 279 -1.37 2.92 5.57
CA THR A 279 -1.56 2.09 4.36
C THR A 279 -2.65 1.03 4.52
N SER A 280 -2.95 0.60 5.74
CA SER A 280 -4.09 -0.28 6.05
C SER A 280 -5.44 0.44 6.13
N MET A 281 -5.47 1.76 5.95
CA MET A 281 -6.68 2.60 6.04
C MET A 281 -6.88 3.45 4.77
N GLY A 282 -6.51 2.94 3.61
CA GLY A 282 -6.76 3.57 2.31
C GLY A 282 -5.73 4.61 1.85
N MET A 283 -4.71 4.91 2.65
CA MET A 283 -3.64 5.82 2.28
C MET A 283 -2.44 5.09 1.67
N GLY A 284 -1.58 5.83 0.98
CA GLY A 284 -0.26 5.35 0.56
C GLY A 284 -0.27 4.29 -0.54
N ARG A 285 -1.34 4.12 -1.31
CA ARG A 285 -1.37 3.22 -2.45
C ARG A 285 -0.38 3.69 -3.51
N THR A 286 0.65 2.90 -3.74
CA THR A 286 1.80 3.31 -4.56
C THR A 286 2.19 2.18 -5.50
N ARG A 287 2.61 2.49 -6.71
CA ARG A 287 3.23 1.55 -7.64
C ARG A 287 4.36 2.18 -8.43
N PRO A 288 5.37 1.43 -8.85
CA PRO A 288 6.30 1.88 -9.87
C PRO A 288 5.60 1.92 -11.23
N LEU A 289 5.90 2.95 -12.00
CA LEU A 289 5.55 3.05 -13.41
C LEU A 289 6.78 2.65 -14.24
N GLU A 290 6.55 1.99 -15.37
CA GLU A 290 7.59 1.68 -16.37
C GLU A 290 8.83 0.93 -15.83
N MET A 291 8.63 -0.08 -15.00
CA MET A 291 9.69 -1.06 -14.74
C MET A 291 9.57 -2.16 -15.80
N LEU A 292 10.33 -2.01 -16.87
CA LEU A 292 10.43 -2.97 -17.96
C LEU A 292 11.06 -4.29 -17.53
#